data_c15baafd83557e24f08e9a6824c197ac
#
_entry.id   c15baafd83557e24f08e9a6824c197ac
#
_cell.length_a   1.000
_cell.length_b   1.000
_cell.length_c   1.000
_cell.angle_alpha   90.00
_cell.angle_beta   90.00
_cell.angle_gamma   90.00
#
_symmetry.space_group_name_H-M   'P 1'
#
loop_
_entity.id
_entity.type
_entity.pdbx_description
1 polymer ?
#
loop_
_entity_poly.entity_id
_entity_poly.type
_entity_poly.pdbx_seq_one_letter_code
_entity_poly.pdbx_strand_id
1 'polypeptide(L)'
;MKNYLELFSALSYLFSEAETPYIHYRIMENIFCEAFKANNLSRTDTAFDASKEINGIKYGVGLKTFTANVNKNGVSKIKQEKIAEFNKESINFSGLSIKEMTFKIAELRNARIKSAMLEYGIDKSLYHCAIRYHENDIEKSGKILLKEFSYEPINLENIIFWNEL
;
A
#
# COMPACT_ATOMS: atom_id res chain seq x y z
N MET A 1 2.97 11.88 12.54
CA MET A 1 2.27 10.75 11.93
C MET A 1 2.39 9.45 12.72
N LYS A 2 3.59 8.89 12.88
CA LYS A 2 3.79 7.57 13.53
C LYS A 2 3.10 7.48 14.89
N ASN A 3 3.30 8.42 15.80
CA ASN A 3 2.70 8.41 17.13
C ASN A 3 1.15 8.37 17.11
N TYR A 4 0.52 9.04 16.15
CA TYR A 4 -0.94 8.99 16.01
C TYR A 4 -1.39 7.60 15.53
N LEU A 5 -0.67 6.99 14.60
CA LEU A 5 -0.98 5.64 14.14
C LEU A 5 -0.78 4.62 15.27
N GLU A 6 0.26 4.75 16.07
CA GLU A 6 0.50 3.90 17.24
C GLU A 6 -0.57 4.09 18.32
N LEU A 7 -1.06 5.32 18.54
CA LEU A 7 -2.19 5.58 19.43
C LEU A 7 -3.47 4.88 18.94
N PHE A 8 -3.85 5.05 17.66
CA PHE A 8 -5.03 4.38 17.10
C PHE A 8 -4.87 2.86 17.06
N SER A 9 -3.67 2.38 16.83
CA SER A 9 -3.30 0.97 16.92
C SER A 9 -3.57 0.43 18.33
N ALA A 10 -3.09 1.12 19.35
CA ALA A 10 -3.33 0.73 20.75
C ALA A 10 -4.83 0.79 21.12
N LEU A 11 -5.55 1.83 20.70
CA LEU A 11 -6.99 1.96 20.93
C LEU A 11 -7.79 0.84 20.26
N SER A 12 -7.28 0.23 19.19
CA SER A 12 -7.98 -0.85 18.52
C SER A 12 -8.19 -2.09 19.41
N TYR A 13 -7.34 -2.30 20.40
CA TYR A 13 -7.50 -3.38 21.38
C TYR A 13 -8.74 -3.20 22.31
N LEU A 14 -9.36 -2.02 22.35
CA LEU A 14 -10.59 -1.81 23.11
C LEU A 14 -11.82 -2.46 22.43
N PHE A 15 -11.71 -2.78 21.14
CA PHE A 15 -12.85 -3.33 20.37
C PHE A 15 -12.45 -4.49 19.43
N SER A 16 -11.20 -4.90 19.45
CA SER A 16 -10.70 -6.01 18.65
C SER A 16 -9.90 -6.96 19.52
N GLU A 17 -10.28 -8.23 19.52
CA GLU A 17 -9.56 -9.32 20.17
C GLU A 17 -8.37 -9.85 19.34
N ALA A 18 -8.07 -9.19 18.20
CA ALA A 18 -6.99 -9.62 17.33
C ALA A 18 -5.62 -9.37 17.97
N GLU A 19 -4.73 -10.33 17.87
CA GLU A 19 -3.35 -10.22 18.35
C GLU A 19 -2.57 -9.08 17.65
N THR A 20 -2.91 -8.80 16.39
CA THR A 20 -2.35 -7.68 15.64
C THR A 20 -3.29 -6.50 15.68
N PRO A 21 -2.83 -5.30 16.03
CA PRO A 21 -3.68 -4.13 16.12
C PRO A 21 -4.33 -3.81 14.78
N TYR A 22 -5.57 -3.36 14.83
CA TYR A 22 -6.32 -2.96 13.66
C TYR A 22 -6.17 -1.47 13.39
N ILE A 23 -5.85 -1.10 12.15
CA ILE A 23 -5.92 0.29 11.68
C ILE A 23 -6.80 0.31 10.45
N HIS A 24 -7.93 0.98 10.57
CA HIS A 24 -8.82 1.20 9.44
C HIS A 24 -8.12 2.09 8.39
N TYR A 25 -8.22 1.75 7.11
CA TYR A 25 -7.54 2.46 6.02
C TYR A 25 -7.85 3.97 6.00
N ARG A 26 -9.09 4.39 6.34
CA ARG A 26 -9.45 5.81 6.43
C ARG A 26 -8.68 6.57 7.51
N ILE A 27 -8.33 5.92 8.61
CA ILE A 27 -7.49 6.51 9.66
C ILE A 27 -6.09 6.79 9.10
N MET A 28 -5.53 5.83 8.37
CA MET A 28 -4.24 6.00 7.71
C MET A 28 -4.24 7.17 6.73
N GLU A 29 -5.26 7.26 5.85
CA GLU A 29 -5.43 8.34 4.88
C GLU A 29 -5.53 9.72 5.55
N ASN A 30 -6.39 9.86 6.54
CA ASN A 30 -6.61 11.12 7.25
C ASN A 30 -5.37 11.56 8.03
N ILE A 31 -4.73 10.64 8.75
CA ILE A 31 -3.51 10.95 9.52
C ILE A 31 -2.36 11.32 8.58
N PHE A 32 -2.22 10.64 7.44
CA PHE A 32 -1.20 11.00 6.44
C PHE A 32 -1.44 12.42 5.91
N CYS A 33 -2.65 12.70 5.44
CA CYS A 33 -2.98 14.00 4.87
C CYS A 33 -2.80 15.14 5.87
N GLU A 34 -3.22 14.94 7.13
CA GLU A 34 -3.04 15.94 8.18
C GLU A 34 -1.56 16.15 8.54
N ALA A 35 -0.80 15.06 8.72
CA ALA A 35 0.59 15.13 9.13
C ALA A 35 1.51 15.77 8.08
N PHE A 36 1.24 15.53 6.81
CA PHE A 36 2.05 16.03 5.70
C PHE A 36 1.44 17.22 4.98
N LYS A 37 0.26 17.68 5.41
CA LYS A 37 -0.53 18.71 4.69
C LYS A 37 -0.69 18.33 3.22
N ALA A 38 -1.09 17.08 2.99
CA ALA A 38 -1.29 16.50 1.66
C ALA A 38 -2.76 16.62 1.24
N ASN A 39 -3.00 16.67 -0.07
CA ASN A 39 -4.35 16.61 -0.62
C ASN A 39 -4.87 15.19 -0.55
N ASN A 40 -6.08 15.00 -0.02
CA ASN A 40 -6.73 13.69 0.06
C ASN A 40 -7.42 13.37 -1.27
N LEU A 41 -7.01 12.30 -1.92
CA LEU A 41 -7.57 11.77 -3.16
C LEU A 41 -8.33 10.46 -2.97
N SER A 42 -8.42 9.95 -1.76
CA SER A 42 -8.96 8.62 -1.46
C SER A 42 -10.46 8.44 -1.75
N ARG A 43 -11.16 9.52 -2.06
CA ARG A 43 -12.58 9.50 -2.46
C ARG A 43 -12.80 9.65 -3.95
N THR A 44 -11.73 9.84 -4.71
CA THR A 44 -11.76 9.89 -6.17
C THR A 44 -11.38 8.53 -6.72
N ASP A 45 -11.88 8.15 -7.89
CA ASP A 45 -11.52 6.88 -8.53
C ASP A 45 -10.16 7.00 -9.24
N THR A 46 -9.11 7.14 -8.44
CA THR A 46 -7.73 7.30 -8.91
C THR A 46 -6.82 6.20 -8.37
N ALA A 47 -5.62 6.12 -8.92
CA ALA A 47 -4.58 5.20 -8.45
C ALA A 47 -3.93 5.66 -7.13
N PHE A 48 -4.14 6.91 -6.70
CA PHE A 48 -3.50 7.52 -5.54
C PHE A 48 -4.51 7.82 -4.43
N ASP A 49 -4.09 7.60 -3.20
CA ASP A 49 -4.88 7.93 -2.00
C ASP A 49 -4.63 9.38 -1.54
N ALA A 50 -3.44 9.92 -1.87
CA ALA A 50 -3.08 11.31 -1.55
C ALA A 50 -2.11 11.90 -2.59
N SER A 51 -2.00 13.24 -2.61
CA SER A 51 -0.94 13.93 -3.34
C SER A 51 -0.29 15.03 -2.51
N LYS A 52 1.01 15.25 -2.73
CA LYS A 52 1.79 16.29 -2.06
C LYS A 52 2.85 16.84 -2.99
N GLU A 53 2.95 18.17 -3.04
CA GLU A 53 4.06 18.85 -3.69
C GLU A 53 5.18 19.10 -2.68
N ILE A 54 6.41 18.76 -3.06
CA ILE A 54 7.64 18.97 -2.28
C ILE A 54 8.71 19.49 -3.25
N ASN A 55 9.21 20.69 -3.00
CA ASN A 55 10.26 21.32 -3.82
C ASN A 55 9.94 21.36 -5.34
N GLY A 56 8.69 21.67 -5.67
CA GLY A 56 8.24 21.74 -7.07
C GLY A 56 7.99 20.40 -7.75
N ILE A 57 8.14 19.27 -7.03
CA ILE A 57 7.83 17.92 -7.50
C ILE A 57 6.54 17.46 -6.85
N LYS A 58 5.55 17.08 -7.64
CA LYS A 58 4.28 16.58 -7.15
C LYS A 58 4.28 15.05 -7.08
N TYR A 59 4.10 14.55 -5.86
CA TYR A 59 4.07 13.12 -5.55
C TYR A 59 2.64 12.61 -5.47
N GLY A 60 2.36 11.50 -6.16
CA GLY A 60 1.17 10.68 -5.95
C GLY A 60 1.49 9.56 -4.95
N VAL A 61 0.69 9.43 -3.91
CA VAL A 61 0.97 8.52 -2.79
C VAL A 61 -0.14 7.49 -2.68
N GLY A 62 0.23 6.21 -2.81
CA GLY A 62 -0.61 5.08 -2.42
C GLY A 62 -0.37 4.74 -0.95
N LEU A 63 -1.42 4.72 -0.15
CA LEU A 63 -1.34 4.40 1.27
C LEU A 63 -1.73 2.94 1.50
N LYS A 64 -0.84 2.19 2.16
CA LYS A 64 -1.07 0.76 2.42
C LYS A 64 -0.80 0.41 3.88
N THR A 65 -1.61 -0.49 4.40
CA THR A 65 -1.39 -1.07 5.72
C THR A 65 -1.14 -2.56 5.56
N PHE A 66 -0.03 -3.04 6.10
CA PHE A 66 0.34 -4.45 6.09
C PHE A 66 0.44 -5.00 7.50
N THR A 67 0.27 -6.31 7.61
CA THR A 67 0.54 -7.06 8.82
C THR A 67 1.79 -7.89 8.60
N ALA A 68 2.75 -7.81 9.52
CA ALA A 68 3.95 -8.63 9.50
C ALA A 68 4.07 -9.42 10.80
N ASN A 69 4.63 -10.62 10.71
CA ASN A 69 5.05 -11.38 11.88
C ASN A 69 6.52 -11.12 12.12
N VAL A 70 6.86 -10.80 13.37
CA VAL A 70 8.25 -10.63 13.80
C VAL A 70 8.61 -11.83 14.69
N ASN A 71 9.66 -12.54 14.33
CA ASN A 71 10.22 -13.59 15.15
C ASN A 71 11.61 -13.19 15.64
N LYS A 72 12.25 -14.04 16.46
CA LYS A 72 13.60 -13.80 17.01
C LYS A 72 14.68 -13.55 15.94
N ASN A 73 14.42 -13.93 14.69
CA ASN A 73 15.33 -13.77 13.56
C ASN A 73 14.98 -12.56 12.67
N GLY A 74 14.03 -11.72 13.09
CA GLY A 74 13.57 -10.53 12.37
C GLY A 74 12.20 -10.69 11.71
N VAL A 75 11.86 -9.79 10.78
CA VAL A 75 10.56 -9.80 10.08
C VAL A 75 10.48 -11.01 9.18
N SER A 76 9.62 -11.98 9.51
CA SER A 76 9.60 -13.27 8.86
C SER A 76 8.53 -13.45 7.79
N LYS A 77 7.44 -12.70 7.85
CA LYS A 77 6.36 -12.84 6.87
C LYS A 77 5.48 -11.59 6.83
N ILE A 78 5.49 -10.92 5.70
CA ILE A 78 4.47 -9.92 5.37
C ILE A 78 3.29 -10.68 4.76
N LYS A 79 2.09 -10.52 5.32
CA LYS A 79 0.89 -11.04 4.70
C LYS A 79 0.73 -10.37 3.34
N GLN A 80 0.66 -11.14 2.27
CA GLN A 80 0.38 -10.62 0.95
C GLN A 80 -1.00 -9.97 0.97
N GLU A 81 -1.07 -8.71 0.60
CA GLU A 81 -2.32 -8.00 0.38
C GLU A 81 -2.60 -7.90 -1.11
N LYS A 82 -3.86 -7.90 -1.44
CA LYS A 82 -4.36 -7.69 -2.79
C LYS A 82 -3.99 -6.28 -3.24
N ILE A 83 -3.11 -6.16 -4.21
CA ILE A 83 -2.60 -4.86 -4.68
C ILE A 83 -3.63 -4.16 -5.57
N ALA A 84 -4.47 -4.92 -6.27
CA ALA A 84 -5.53 -4.40 -7.13
C ALA A 84 -6.68 -5.41 -7.27
N GLU A 85 -7.89 -4.88 -7.45
CA GLU A 85 -9.05 -5.64 -7.86
C GLU A 85 -9.46 -5.20 -9.26
N PHE A 86 -9.30 -6.07 -10.23
CA PHE A 86 -9.71 -5.82 -11.62
C PHE A 86 -11.11 -6.37 -11.93
N ASN A 87 -11.88 -6.74 -10.92
CA ASN A 87 -13.21 -7.34 -11.08
C ASN A 87 -14.22 -6.41 -11.77
N LYS A 88 -14.01 -5.10 -11.65
CA LYS A 88 -14.88 -4.08 -12.28
C LYS A 88 -14.62 -3.90 -13.77
N GLU A 89 -13.49 -4.34 -14.27
CA GLU A 89 -13.07 -4.09 -15.65
C GLU A 89 -13.48 -5.23 -16.58
N SER A 90 -14.35 -6.14 -16.13
CA SER A 90 -14.85 -7.29 -16.92
C SER A 90 -13.76 -8.10 -17.61
N ILE A 91 -12.57 -8.13 -17.01
CA ILE A 91 -11.40 -8.77 -17.61
C ILE A 91 -11.48 -10.27 -17.36
N ASN A 92 -11.67 -11.00 -18.44
CA ASN A 92 -11.63 -12.44 -18.40
C ASN A 92 -10.18 -12.92 -18.51
N PHE A 93 -9.67 -13.50 -17.42
CA PHE A 93 -8.36 -14.14 -17.37
C PHE A 93 -8.43 -15.64 -17.70
N SER A 94 -9.63 -16.15 -18.02
CA SER A 94 -9.84 -17.56 -18.35
C SER A 94 -9.04 -17.95 -19.60
N GLY A 95 -8.30 -19.04 -19.51
CA GLY A 95 -7.50 -19.57 -20.62
C GLY A 95 -6.14 -18.92 -20.83
N LEU A 96 -5.78 -17.90 -20.04
CA LEU A 96 -4.45 -17.31 -20.08
C LEU A 96 -3.45 -18.14 -19.27
N SER A 97 -2.24 -18.27 -19.77
CA SER A 97 -1.10 -18.74 -18.99
C SER A 97 -0.76 -17.75 -17.86
N ILE A 98 -0.06 -18.21 -16.83
CA ILE A 98 0.43 -17.33 -15.73
C ILE A 98 1.22 -16.16 -16.29
N LYS A 99 2.05 -16.39 -17.30
CA LYS A 99 2.85 -15.36 -17.94
C LYS A 99 2.00 -14.28 -18.60
N GLU A 100 1.04 -14.69 -19.43
CA GLU A 100 0.13 -13.76 -20.11
C GLU A 100 -0.72 -12.97 -19.11
N MET A 101 -1.25 -13.64 -18.09
CA MET A 101 -2.00 -12.98 -17.02
C MET A 101 -1.14 -11.94 -16.26
N THR A 102 0.12 -12.28 -15.96
CA THR A 102 1.04 -11.35 -15.28
C THR A 102 1.29 -10.10 -16.11
N PHE A 103 1.58 -10.23 -17.41
CA PHE A 103 1.76 -9.10 -18.31
C PHE A 103 0.50 -8.24 -18.39
N LYS A 104 -0.67 -8.86 -18.58
CA LYS A 104 -1.94 -8.15 -18.68
C LYS A 104 -2.26 -7.36 -17.40
N ILE A 105 -2.05 -7.95 -16.24
CA ILE A 105 -2.21 -7.26 -14.95
C ILE A 105 -1.23 -6.08 -14.83
N ALA A 106 0.03 -6.27 -15.22
CA ALA A 106 1.03 -5.21 -15.18
C ALA A 106 0.69 -4.05 -16.13
N GLU A 107 0.22 -4.34 -17.33
CA GLU A 107 -0.24 -3.33 -18.30
C GLU A 107 -1.41 -2.52 -17.76
N LEU A 108 -2.44 -3.17 -17.22
CA LEU A 108 -3.62 -2.51 -16.64
C LEU A 108 -3.24 -1.63 -15.45
N ARG A 109 -2.39 -2.16 -14.56
CA ARG A 109 -1.84 -1.36 -13.45
C ARG A 109 -1.10 -0.13 -13.97
N ASN A 110 -0.24 -0.31 -14.96
CA ASN A 110 0.53 0.78 -15.54
C ASN A 110 -0.37 1.83 -16.21
N ALA A 111 -1.37 1.40 -16.96
CA ALA A 111 -2.34 2.29 -17.59
C ALA A 111 -3.07 3.14 -16.54
N ARG A 112 -3.55 2.52 -15.45
CA ARG A 112 -4.22 3.22 -14.35
C ARG A 112 -3.31 4.24 -13.66
N ILE A 113 -2.05 3.89 -13.39
CA ILE A 113 -1.09 4.80 -12.78
C ILE A 113 -0.78 5.97 -13.71
N LYS A 114 -0.47 5.71 -14.98
CA LYS A 114 -0.17 6.73 -15.97
C LYS A 114 -1.34 7.70 -16.20
N SER A 115 -2.56 7.17 -16.27
CA SER A 115 -3.77 8.00 -16.39
C SER A 115 -3.92 8.92 -15.18
N ALA A 116 -3.77 8.40 -13.97
CA ALA A 116 -3.86 9.19 -12.75
C ALA A 116 -2.71 10.22 -12.62
N MET A 117 -1.49 9.86 -13.03
CA MET A 117 -0.37 10.81 -13.06
C MET A 117 -0.67 11.98 -14.00
N LEU A 118 -1.19 11.69 -15.18
CA LEU A 118 -1.55 12.73 -16.17
C LEU A 118 -2.70 13.61 -15.66
N GLU A 119 -3.76 13.01 -15.15
CA GLU A 119 -4.96 13.71 -14.68
C GLU A 119 -4.66 14.67 -13.52
N TYR A 120 -3.83 14.23 -12.57
CA TYR A 120 -3.52 15.02 -11.37
C TYR A 120 -2.20 15.77 -11.44
N GLY A 121 -1.48 15.74 -12.58
CA GLY A 121 -0.18 16.38 -12.75
C GLY A 121 0.86 15.84 -11.79
N ILE A 122 0.90 14.52 -11.59
CA ILE A 122 1.85 13.84 -10.70
C ILE A 122 3.15 13.57 -11.43
N ASP A 123 4.27 14.01 -10.86
CA ASP A 123 5.60 13.80 -11.42
C ASP A 123 6.21 12.47 -10.98
N LYS A 124 5.98 12.06 -9.74
CA LYS A 124 6.50 10.82 -9.13
C LYS A 124 5.45 10.14 -8.29
N SER A 125 5.56 8.84 -8.17
CA SER A 125 4.64 8.05 -7.36
C SER A 125 5.35 7.10 -6.40
N LEU A 126 4.78 6.95 -5.20
CA LEU A 126 5.31 6.09 -4.15
C LEU A 126 4.18 5.43 -3.34
N TYR A 127 4.50 4.29 -2.75
CA TYR A 127 3.73 3.73 -1.65
C TYR A 127 4.29 4.22 -0.32
N HIS A 128 3.41 4.70 0.55
CA HIS A 128 3.72 4.91 1.96
C HIS A 128 2.99 3.85 2.78
N CYS A 129 3.77 2.95 3.37
CA CYS A 129 3.27 1.74 4.01
C CYS A 129 3.39 1.82 5.53
N ALA A 130 2.28 1.58 6.24
CA ALA A 130 2.27 1.33 7.66
C ALA A 130 2.25 -0.19 7.89
N ILE A 131 3.34 -0.72 8.44
CA ILE A 131 3.50 -2.14 8.73
C ILE A 131 3.21 -2.33 10.21
N ARG A 132 2.11 -3.01 10.50
CA ARG A 132 1.73 -3.44 11.86
C ARG A 132 2.34 -4.80 12.09
N TYR A 133 2.93 -5.01 13.22
CA TYR A 133 3.48 -6.31 13.56
C TYR A 133 3.00 -6.77 14.92
N HIS A 134 2.80 -8.07 14.99
CA HIS A 134 2.57 -8.78 16.23
C HIS A 134 3.94 -9.18 16.80
N GLU A 135 4.20 -8.78 18.02
CA GLU A 135 5.29 -9.31 18.82
C GLU A 135 4.70 -9.99 20.05
N ASN A 136 5.28 -11.13 20.41
CA ASN A 136 4.96 -11.81 21.67
C ASN A 136 5.35 -10.96 22.92
N ASP A 137 5.91 -9.80 22.70
CA ASP A 137 6.33 -8.85 23.72
C ASP A 137 5.28 -7.73 23.82
N ILE A 138 4.56 -7.70 24.94
CA ILE A 138 3.49 -6.73 25.23
C ILE A 138 4.00 -5.29 25.14
N GLU A 139 5.27 -5.02 25.46
CA GLU A 139 5.86 -3.68 25.39
C GLU A 139 5.99 -3.15 23.95
N LYS A 140 5.97 -4.05 22.96
CA LYS A 140 6.09 -3.71 21.55
C LYS A 140 4.76 -3.83 20.78
N SER A 141 3.74 -4.29 21.46
CA SER A 141 2.39 -4.37 20.92
C SER A 141 1.89 -2.98 20.52
N GLY A 142 1.37 -2.87 19.30
CA GLY A 142 0.86 -1.61 18.76
C GLY A 142 1.88 -0.73 18.03
N LYS A 143 3.16 -1.12 17.97
CA LYS A 143 4.16 -0.40 17.19
C LYS A 143 3.95 -0.54 15.68
N ILE A 144 4.34 0.51 14.98
CA ILE A 144 4.20 0.62 13.54
C ILE A 144 5.55 0.96 12.91
N LEU A 145 5.90 0.20 11.88
CA LEU A 145 7.02 0.53 11.01
C LEU A 145 6.48 1.25 9.77
N LEU A 146 7.03 2.42 9.47
CA LEU A 146 6.75 3.15 8.23
C LEU A 146 7.82 2.85 7.20
N LYS A 147 7.41 2.51 5.98
CA LYS A 147 8.29 2.25 4.84
C LYS A 147 7.73 2.87 3.57
N GLU A 148 8.62 3.31 2.71
CA GLU A 148 8.29 3.83 1.40
C GLU A 148 8.89 2.96 0.30
N PHE A 149 8.11 2.76 -0.75
CA PHE A 149 8.48 1.99 -1.93
C PHE A 149 8.06 2.73 -3.19
N SER A 150 8.77 2.50 -4.29
CA SER A 150 8.36 3.01 -5.59
C SER A 150 6.97 2.46 -5.98
N TYR A 151 6.13 3.33 -6.53
CA TYR A 151 4.84 2.98 -7.12
C TYR A 151 4.81 3.30 -8.61
N GLU A 152 5.97 3.53 -9.21
CA GLU A 152 6.12 3.81 -10.62
C GLU A 152 5.57 2.66 -11.50
N PRO A 153 5.22 2.97 -12.76
CA PRO A 153 4.88 1.94 -13.74
C PRO A 153 5.95 0.87 -13.84
N ILE A 154 5.52 -0.39 -13.89
CA ILE A 154 6.42 -1.54 -14.03
C ILE A 154 7.02 -1.53 -15.43
N ASN A 155 8.34 -1.66 -15.54
CA ASN A 155 8.95 -1.98 -16.83
C ASN A 155 8.68 -3.46 -17.15
N LEU A 156 7.87 -3.70 -18.18
CA LEU A 156 7.43 -5.05 -18.56
C LEU A 156 8.58 -5.94 -19.01
N GLU A 157 9.63 -5.36 -19.57
CA GLU A 157 10.82 -6.10 -20.02
C GLU A 157 11.64 -6.67 -18.86
N ASN A 158 11.48 -6.07 -17.66
CA ASN A 158 12.20 -6.48 -16.46
C ASN A 158 11.43 -7.52 -15.62
N ILE A 159 10.30 -8.03 -16.10
CA ILE A 159 9.53 -9.07 -15.40
C ILE A 159 10.26 -10.41 -15.52
N ILE A 160 10.70 -10.94 -14.40
CA ILE A 160 11.39 -12.23 -14.31
C ILE A 160 10.44 -13.25 -13.70
N PHE A 161 10.31 -14.39 -14.35
CA PHE A 161 9.55 -15.55 -13.86
C PHE A 161 10.54 -16.55 -13.24
N TRP A 162 10.32 -16.86 -11.98
CA TRP A 162 11.07 -17.93 -11.32
C TRP A 162 10.27 -19.22 -11.49
N ASN A 163 10.87 -20.20 -12.11
CA ASN A 163 10.32 -21.56 -12.05
C ASN A 163 10.60 -22.08 -10.64
N GLU A 164 9.54 -22.30 -9.85
CA GLU A 164 9.67 -23.14 -8.67
C GLU A 164 10.03 -24.54 -9.16
N LEU A 165 11.23 -25.00 -8.79
CA LEU A 165 11.70 -26.38 -8.98
C LEU A 165 10.98 -27.30 -8.01
#